data_5451fff474ef3cf39fa1117dda00882f
#
_entry.id   5451fff474ef3cf39fa1117dda00882f
#
_cell.length_a   1.000
_cell.length_b   1.000
_cell.length_c   1.000
_cell.angle_alpha   90.00
_cell.angle_beta   90.00
_cell.angle_gamma   90.00
#
_symmetry.space_group_name_H-M   'P 1'
#
loop_
_entity.id
_entity.type
_entity.pdbx_description
1 polymer ?
#
loop_
_entity_poly.entity_id
_entity_poly.type
_entity_poly.pdbx_seq_one_letter_code
_entity_poly.pdbx_strand_id
1 'polypeptide(L)'
;VVNIDAYSVDGQSKATPDSFEGRAVNILVVGTDSRNGASGELGAGDADDVPGLRNDSTMVIHVSADRSRVQIVSIPRDTLVDIPACKHRDGTTSEPTSDDMFNNAMVYGANGGDDPEDIAPGIACVKSTVEKLSGMSIDAFMVVDFAGFINMIDALGGVWFNIPEHIEDESAQLYIDAGCWKLSGTHALAYMRSRKGQGDGSDISRIGRQQQLISAMLRELQDKNYVTDPGALINFLQAAISAVNVSDNLGNASSDASLLINVLQKVDRTNIQFVTMPVEEPS
;
A
#
# COMPACT_ATOMS: atom_id res chain seq x y z
N VAL A 1 9.26 10.16 -6.79
CA VAL A 1 9.72 10.37 -5.40
C VAL A 1 8.99 11.56 -4.83
N VAL A 2 8.45 11.41 -3.62
CA VAL A 2 7.65 12.43 -2.93
C VAL A 2 8.35 12.80 -1.62
N ASN A 3 8.55 14.12 -1.40
CA ASN A 3 9.08 14.66 -0.16
C ASN A 3 7.94 15.18 0.71
N ILE A 4 7.88 14.76 1.97
CA ILE A 4 6.85 15.14 2.95
C ILE A 4 7.38 15.98 4.10
N ASP A 5 8.65 16.35 4.12
CA ASP A 5 9.28 17.06 5.25
C ASP A 5 8.60 18.38 5.57
N ALA A 6 8.10 19.09 4.54
CA ALA A 6 7.39 20.35 4.69
C ALA A 6 6.07 20.21 5.46
N TYR A 7 5.49 19.01 5.44
CA TYR A 7 4.17 18.70 6.02
C TYR A 7 4.26 17.96 7.35
N SER A 8 5.49 17.67 7.84
CA SER A 8 5.69 17.01 9.13
C SER A 8 5.10 17.85 10.27
N VAL A 9 4.42 17.19 11.19
CA VAL A 9 3.92 17.77 12.44
C VAL A 9 5.02 17.64 13.51
N ASP A 10 5.08 18.57 14.46
CA ASP A 10 6.07 18.53 15.54
C ASP A 10 6.00 17.17 16.27
N GLY A 11 7.14 16.50 16.39
CA GLY A 11 7.27 15.19 17.03
C GLY A 11 7.27 13.98 16.09
N GLN A 12 7.06 14.17 14.78
CA GLN A 12 7.21 13.07 13.82
C GLN A 12 8.67 12.77 13.54
N SER A 13 8.97 11.48 13.36
CA SER A 13 10.28 11.08 12.84
C SER A 13 10.42 11.60 11.42
N LYS A 14 11.46 12.37 11.16
CA LYS A 14 11.86 12.70 9.79
C LYS A 14 12.40 11.43 9.15
N ALA A 15 11.99 11.17 7.89
CA ALA A 15 12.64 10.13 7.10
C ALA A 15 14.15 10.46 7.07
N THR A 16 14.96 9.63 7.71
CA THR A 16 16.41 9.79 7.68
C THR A 16 16.95 9.05 6.47
N PRO A 17 17.86 9.65 5.67
CA PRO A 17 18.50 9.00 4.53
C PRO A 17 19.52 7.94 4.97
N ASP A 18 19.27 7.27 6.08
CA ASP A 18 20.19 6.27 6.64
C ASP A 18 19.99 4.93 5.97
N SER A 19 21.08 4.22 5.70
CA SER A 19 20.99 2.83 5.27
C SER A 19 20.16 2.05 6.30
N PHE A 20 19.19 1.26 5.85
CA PHE A 20 18.39 0.41 6.72
C PHE A 20 19.19 -0.74 7.36
N GLU A 21 20.51 -0.70 7.23
CA GLU A 21 21.42 -1.76 7.64
C GLU A 21 21.50 -1.84 9.18
N GLY A 22 21.28 -3.04 9.71
CA GLY A 22 21.40 -3.33 11.15
C GLY A 22 20.25 -2.86 12.04
N ARG A 23 19.17 -2.28 11.49
CA ARG A 23 17.96 -1.87 12.25
C ARG A 23 16.68 -2.41 11.65
N ALA A 24 15.63 -2.50 12.44
CA ALA A 24 14.29 -2.79 11.94
C ALA A 24 13.80 -1.62 11.06
N VAL A 25 12.91 -1.93 10.12
CA VAL A 25 12.36 -0.96 9.16
C VAL A 25 10.84 -1.07 9.14
N ASN A 26 10.15 0.06 9.25
CA ASN A 26 8.71 0.18 9.13
C ASN A 26 8.38 0.94 7.84
N ILE A 27 7.74 0.28 6.89
CA ILE A 27 7.35 0.86 5.60
C ILE A 27 5.83 0.97 5.57
N LEU A 28 5.32 2.19 5.42
CA LEU A 28 3.89 2.44 5.22
C LEU A 28 3.55 2.29 3.75
N VAL A 29 2.61 1.40 3.43
CA VAL A 29 2.07 1.22 2.08
C VAL A 29 0.62 1.68 2.08
N VAL A 30 0.31 2.61 1.18
CA VAL A 30 -1.03 3.19 1.03
C VAL A 30 -1.51 2.97 -0.40
N GLY A 31 -2.63 2.28 -0.54
CA GLY A 31 -3.36 2.19 -1.80
C GLY A 31 -4.40 3.30 -1.90
N THR A 32 -4.40 4.03 -3.01
CA THR A 32 -5.37 5.10 -3.27
C THR A 32 -6.17 4.80 -4.53
N ASP A 33 -7.40 5.31 -4.56
CA ASP A 33 -8.27 5.29 -5.74
C ASP A 33 -8.08 6.53 -6.62
N SER A 34 -6.93 7.20 -6.51
CA SER A 34 -6.64 8.39 -7.33
C SER A 34 -6.96 8.14 -8.80
N ARG A 35 -7.83 8.98 -9.37
CA ARG A 35 -8.30 8.87 -10.77
C ARG A 35 -7.53 9.77 -11.71
N ASN A 36 -6.56 10.53 -11.23
CA ASN A 36 -5.78 11.43 -12.04
C ASN A 36 -4.76 10.68 -12.92
N GLY A 37 -4.63 11.08 -14.18
CA GLY A 37 -3.72 10.47 -15.15
C GLY A 37 -4.23 9.12 -15.70
N ALA A 38 -3.31 8.17 -15.89
CA ALA A 38 -3.60 6.85 -16.49
C ALA A 38 -4.60 6.00 -15.67
N SER A 39 -4.75 6.28 -14.38
CA SER A 39 -5.71 5.58 -13.51
C SER A 39 -7.18 5.92 -13.84
N GLY A 40 -7.46 7.13 -14.38
CA GLY A 40 -8.80 7.56 -14.76
C GLY A 40 -9.40 6.80 -15.95
N GLU A 41 -8.56 6.27 -16.84
CA GLU A 41 -8.98 5.52 -18.02
C GLU A 41 -9.34 4.04 -17.70
N LEU A 42 -9.00 3.55 -16.51
CA LEU A 42 -9.17 2.16 -16.10
C LEU A 42 -10.59 1.81 -15.60
N GLY A 43 -11.59 2.61 -15.97
CA GLY A 43 -13.01 2.31 -15.74
C GLY A 43 -13.33 2.19 -14.25
N ALA A 44 -13.19 3.28 -13.53
CA ALA A 44 -13.84 3.41 -12.24
C ALA A 44 -15.36 3.42 -12.46
N GLY A 45 -15.98 2.23 -12.41
CA GLY A 45 -17.44 2.11 -12.34
C GLY A 45 -17.94 2.91 -11.14
N ASP A 46 -19.20 3.31 -11.18
CA ASP A 46 -19.94 4.16 -10.24
C ASP A 46 -19.23 4.33 -8.90
N ALA A 47 -18.38 5.33 -8.85
CA ALA A 47 -17.84 5.77 -7.58
C ALA A 47 -18.93 6.64 -6.95
N ASP A 48 -19.24 6.39 -5.73
CA ASP A 48 -19.82 7.43 -4.88
C ASP A 48 -18.98 8.69 -5.13
N ASP A 49 -19.59 9.74 -5.67
CA ASP A 49 -18.95 11.00 -6.04
C ASP A 49 -18.46 11.77 -4.80
N VAL A 50 -17.61 11.16 -4.00
CA VAL A 50 -16.98 11.82 -2.87
C VAL A 50 -15.61 12.27 -3.33
N PRO A 51 -15.40 13.58 -3.54
CA PRO A 51 -14.12 14.11 -3.99
C PRO A 51 -13.05 13.92 -2.92
N GLY A 52 -11.79 13.87 -3.37
CA GLY A 52 -10.59 13.80 -2.53
C GLY A 52 -9.89 12.45 -2.55
N LEU A 53 -8.58 12.49 -2.30
CA LEU A 53 -7.73 11.32 -2.16
C LEU A 53 -8.09 10.55 -0.89
N ARG A 54 -8.26 9.22 -0.99
CA ARG A 54 -8.53 8.36 0.16
C ARG A 54 -7.50 7.25 0.27
N ASN A 55 -7.17 6.88 1.50
CA ASN A 55 -6.35 5.70 1.79
C ASN A 55 -7.26 4.48 1.97
N ASP A 56 -7.70 3.91 0.85
CA ASP A 56 -8.61 2.76 0.82
C ASP A 56 -7.97 1.45 1.26
N SER A 57 -6.68 1.37 1.17
CA SER A 57 -5.89 0.23 1.62
C SER A 57 -4.64 0.75 2.31
N THR A 58 -4.44 0.39 3.58
CA THR A 58 -3.27 0.81 4.33
C THR A 58 -2.66 -0.36 5.07
N MET A 59 -1.37 -0.52 4.94
CA MET A 59 -0.61 -1.51 5.67
C MET A 59 0.75 -0.98 6.09
N VAL A 60 1.27 -1.53 7.20
CA VAL A 60 2.64 -1.31 7.65
C VAL A 60 3.41 -2.60 7.49
N ILE A 61 4.49 -2.56 6.73
CA ILE A 61 5.43 -3.66 6.55
C ILE A 61 6.56 -3.45 7.54
N HIS A 62 6.62 -4.29 8.57
CA HIS A 62 7.72 -4.33 9.51
C HIS A 62 8.73 -5.41 9.10
N VAL A 63 9.97 -5.00 8.89
CA VAL A 63 11.10 -5.89 8.59
C VAL A 63 12.05 -5.89 9.78
N SER A 64 12.33 -7.08 10.35
CA SER A 64 13.24 -7.22 11.50
C SER A 64 14.66 -6.78 11.15
N ALA A 65 15.46 -6.36 12.15
CA ALA A 65 16.83 -5.87 11.96
C ALA A 65 17.76 -6.91 11.31
N ASP A 66 17.57 -8.18 11.64
CA ASP A 66 18.32 -9.32 11.09
C ASP A 66 17.79 -9.81 9.73
N ARG A 67 16.69 -9.20 9.23
CA ARG A 67 16.01 -9.59 7.99
C ARG A 67 15.45 -11.02 8.00
N SER A 68 15.21 -11.60 9.16
CA SER A 68 14.70 -12.98 9.29
C SER A 68 13.17 -13.06 9.33
N ARG A 69 12.49 -11.94 9.62
CA ARG A 69 11.03 -11.87 9.76
C ARG A 69 10.46 -10.63 9.08
N VAL A 70 9.29 -10.83 8.48
CA VAL A 70 8.45 -9.73 7.93
C VAL A 70 7.07 -9.86 8.53
N GLN A 71 6.54 -8.76 9.05
CA GLN A 71 5.17 -8.67 9.52
C GLN A 71 4.45 -7.59 8.73
N ILE A 72 3.29 -7.94 8.18
CA ILE A 72 2.45 -7.04 7.38
C ILE A 72 1.17 -6.82 8.15
N VAL A 73 1.01 -5.61 8.69
CA VAL A 73 -0.14 -5.21 9.49
C VAL A 73 -1.06 -4.36 8.63
N SER A 74 -2.27 -4.88 8.36
CA SER A 74 -3.31 -4.15 7.62
C SER A 74 -4.16 -3.35 8.60
N ILE A 75 -4.43 -2.09 8.27
CA ILE A 75 -5.30 -1.18 9.04
C ILE A 75 -6.61 -1.06 8.27
N PRO A 76 -7.76 -1.50 8.85
CA PRO A 76 -9.05 -1.34 8.19
C PRO A 76 -9.39 0.14 7.98
N ARG A 77 -9.86 0.49 6.80
CA ARG A 77 -10.11 1.88 6.40
C ARG A 77 -11.19 2.57 7.22
N ASP A 78 -12.17 1.78 7.69
CA ASP A 78 -13.33 2.27 8.44
C ASP A 78 -13.09 2.25 9.97
N THR A 79 -11.83 1.97 10.41
CA THR A 79 -11.46 2.04 11.82
C THR A 79 -11.58 3.48 12.31
N LEU A 80 -12.25 3.66 13.45
CA LEU A 80 -12.34 4.94 14.12
C LEU A 80 -11.03 5.25 14.84
N VAL A 81 -10.43 6.39 14.53
CA VAL A 81 -9.13 6.81 15.05
C VAL A 81 -9.12 8.32 15.33
N ASP A 82 -8.15 8.73 16.14
CA ASP A 82 -7.83 10.14 16.29
C ASP A 82 -6.88 10.59 15.18
N ILE A 83 -7.33 11.46 14.30
CA ILE A 83 -6.51 12.06 13.25
C ILE A 83 -5.92 13.37 13.79
N PRO A 84 -4.58 13.55 13.77
CA PRO A 84 -3.96 14.78 14.23
C PRO A 84 -4.25 15.95 13.28
N ALA A 85 -3.93 17.17 13.72
CA ALA A 85 -3.91 18.31 12.82
C ALA A 85 -2.89 18.09 11.71
N CYS A 86 -3.29 18.26 10.45
CA CYS A 86 -2.48 17.99 9.27
C CYS A 86 -2.21 19.28 8.49
N LYS A 87 -0.96 19.47 8.06
CA LYS A 87 -0.57 20.63 7.25
C LYS A 87 -0.95 20.43 5.80
N HIS A 88 -1.54 21.45 5.20
CA HIS A 88 -1.94 21.48 3.80
C HIS A 88 -0.89 22.13 2.90
N ARG A 89 -1.04 21.95 1.58
CA ARG A 89 -0.16 22.55 0.57
C ARG A 89 -0.14 24.07 0.62
N ASP A 90 -1.25 24.71 0.95
CA ASP A 90 -1.39 26.16 1.03
C ASP A 90 -0.84 26.76 2.33
N GLY A 91 -0.27 25.95 3.22
CA GLY A 91 0.28 26.33 4.50
C GLY A 91 -0.75 26.42 5.65
N THR A 92 -2.02 26.17 5.36
CA THR A 92 -3.05 26.02 6.40
C THR A 92 -2.93 24.67 7.10
N THR A 93 -3.73 24.43 8.13
CA THR A 93 -3.71 23.19 8.92
C THR A 93 -5.15 22.77 9.20
N SER A 94 -5.44 21.48 9.09
CA SER A 94 -6.74 20.95 9.49
C SER A 94 -6.89 21.00 11.02
N GLU A 95 -8.14 21.03 11.49
CA GLU A 95 -8.42 20.74 12.89
C GLU A 95 -8.19 19.24 13.17
N PRO A 96 -7.69 18.88 14.37
CA PRO A 96 -7.63 17.46 14.74
C PRO A 96 -9.04 16.92 14.96
N THR A 97 -9.25 15.64 14.59
CA THR A 97 -10.53 14.95 14.81
C THR A 97 -10.35 13.76 15.72
N SER A 98 -11.41 13.38 16.43
CA SER A 98 -11.46 12.17 17.24
C SER A 98 -12.58 11.28 16.72
N ASP A 99 -12.41 9.95 16.85
CA ASP A 99 -13.39 8.97 16.43
C ASP A 99 -13.84 9.12 14.96
N ASP A 100 -12.89 9.43 14.08
CA ASP A 100 -13.16 9.56 12.65
C ASP A 100 -12.58 8.38 11.87
N MET A 101 -13.18 8.08 10.71
CA MET A 101 -12.71 6.95 9.89
C MET A 101 -11.27 7.19 9.43
N PHE A 102 -10.44 6.16 9.57
CA PHE A 102 -9.02 6.21 9.23
C PHE A 102 -8.77 6.63 7.76
N ASN A 103 -9.66 6.24 6.81
CA ASN A 103 -9.53 6.62 5.41
C ASN A 103 -9.68 8.13 5.15
N ASN A 104 -10.20 8.89 6.10
CA ASN A 104 -10.29 10.35 6.02
C ASN A 104 -8.94 11.05 6.29
N ALA A 105 -7.96 10.35 6.85
CA ALA A 105 -6.65 10.95 7.13
C ALA A 105 -6.00 11.54 5.87
N MET A 106 -6.09 10.84 4.73
CA MET A 106 -5.56 11.35 3.47
C MET A 106 -6.35 12.55 2.94
N VAL A 107 -7.68 12.52 3.09
CA VAL A 107 -8.58 13.63 2.71
C VAL A 107 -8.22 14.90 3.49
N TYR A 108 -8.02 14.77 4.81
CA TYR A 108 -7.64 15.91 5.66
C TYR A 108 -6.28 16.49 5.29
N GLY A 109 -5.28 15.64 5.06
CA GLY A 109 -3.97 16.12 4.60
C GLY A 109 -4.03 16.79 3.23
N ALA A 110 -4.77 16.21 2.29
CA ALA A 110 -4.97 16.75 0.95
C ALA A 110 -5.91 17.98 0.91
N ASN A 111 -6.54 18.36 2.02
CA ASN A 111 -7.56 19.42 2.09
C ASN A 111 -8.71 19.19 1.10
N GLY A 112 -9.13 17.94 0.93
CA GLY A 112 -10.16 17.55 -0.04
C GLY A 112 -9.71 17.59 -1.52
N GLY A 113 -8.44 17.89 -1.78
CA GLY A 113 -7.87 17.88 -3.13
C GLY A 113 -7.61 16.47 -3.64
N ASP A 114 -7.44 16.35 -4.96
CA ASP A 114 -7.14 15.08 -5.65
C ASP A 114 -6.03 15.22 -6.69
N ASP A 115 -5.37 16.38 -6.75
CA ASP A 115 -4.22 16.62 -7.62
C ASP A 115 -3.00 15.77 -7.19
N PRO A 116 -2.08 15.47 -8.13
CA PRO A 116 -0.82 14.78 -7.79
C PRO A 116 0.01 15.48 -6.71
N GLU A 117 -0.11 16.81 -6.60
CA GLU A 117 0.57 17.63 -5.59
C GLU A 117 -0.04 17.47 -4.19
N ASP A 118 -1.28 17.01 -4.08
CA ASP A 118 -1.99 16.78 -2.81
C ASP A 118 -1.61 15.43 -2.18
N ILE A 119 -0.92 14.54 -2.92
CA ILE A 119 -0.42 13.27 -2.41
C ILE A 119 0.55 13.50 -1.24
N ALA A 120 1.45 14.47 -1.34
CA ALA A 120 2.46 14.71 -0.32
C ALA A 120 1.85 15.11 1.06
N PRO A 121 0.99 16.13 1.17
CA PRO A 121 0.33 16.44 2.43
C PRO A 121 -0.64 15.34 2.87
N GLY A 122 -1.32 14.66 1.94
CA GLY A 122 -2.20 13.53 2.24
C GLY A 122 -1.46 12.39 2.93
N ILE A 123 -0.37 11.90 2.33
CA ILE A 123 0.43 10.80 2.91
C ILE A 123 1.12 11.21 4.21
N ALA A 124 1.50 12.48 4.38
CA ALA A 124 2.05 12.98 5.63
C ALA A 124 1.04 12.88 6.78
N CYS A 125 -0.23 13.18 6.51
CA CYS A 125 -1.32 13.03 7.47
C CYS A 125 -1.57 11.56 7.82
N VAL A 126 -1.64 10.67 6.82
CA VAL A 126 -1.78 9.21 7.06
C VAL A 126 -0.63 8.68 7.91
N LYS A 127 0.61 9.06 7.58
CA LYS A 127 1.80 8.68 8.36
C LYS A 127 1.68 9.14 9.82
N SER A 128 1.32 10.40 10.04
CA SER A 128 1.14 10.97 11.39
C SER A 128 0.08 10.21 12.19
N THR A 129 -1.03 9.88 11.53
CA THR A 129 -2.12 9.13 12.15
C THR A 129 -1.68 7.72 12.54
N VAL A 130 -0.95 7.01 11.66
CA VAL A 130 -0.41 5.68 11.96
C VAL A 130 0.62 5.73 13.08
N GLU A 131 1.52 6.70 13.09
CA GLU A 131 2.52 6.88 14.16
C GLU A 131 1.86 7.20 15.51
N LYS A 132 0.83 8.04 15.52
CA LYS A 132 0.04 8.34 16.72
C LYS A 132 -0.69 7.10 17.24
N LEU A 133 -1.32 6.33 16.33
CA LEU A 133 -2.09 5.14 16.65
C LEU A 133 -1.23 4.01 17.21
N SER A 134 -0.06 3.79 16.62
CA SER A 134 0.81 2.64 16.91
C SER A 134 1.93 2.93 17.90
N GLY A 135 2.31 4.19 18.07
CA GLY A 135 3.53 4.59 18.78
C GLY A 135 4.83 4.24 18.07
N MET A 136 4.76 3.71 16.84
CA MET A 136 5.93 3.34 16.04
C MET A 136 6.30 4.47 15.07
N SER A 137 7.59 4.65 14.81
CA SER A 137 8.07 5.53 13.75
C SER A 137 7.98 4.82 12.41
N ILE A 138 7.52 5.52 11.38
CA ILE A 138 7.51 5.06 10.00
C ILE A 138 8.76 5.57 9.29
N ASP A 139 9.60 4.66 8.83
CA ASP A 139 10.88 4.97 8.19
C ASP A 139 10.74 5.39 6.73
N ALA A 140 9.80 4.78 6.03
CA ALA A 140 9.58 5.00 4.61
C ALA A 140 8.11 4.81 4.24
N PHE A 141 7.70 5.32 3.08
CA PHE A 141 6.34 5.09 2.57
C PHE A 141 6.32 4.81 1.07
N MET A 142 5.23 4.19 0.65
CA MET A 142 4.88 3.94 -0.74
C MET A 142 3.38 4.21 -0.93
N VAL A 143 3.04 5.03 -1.93
CA VAL A 143 1.66 5.27 -2.35
C VAL A 143 1.45 4.63 -3.71
N VAL A 144 0.49 3.74 -3.79
CA VAL A 144 0.18 2.92 -4.97
C VAL A 144 -1.20 3.28 -5.46
N ASP A 145 -1.29 3.79 -6.67
CA ASP A 145 -2.54 3.95 -7.40
C ASP A 145 -2.84 2.73 -8.27
N PHE A 146 -3.96 2.72 -8.97
CA PHE A 146 -4.38 1.60 -9.82
C PHE A 146 -3.39 1.31 -10.95
N ALA A 147 -2.87 2.36 -11.59
CA ALA A 147 -1.89 2.20 -12.69
C ALA A 147 -0.58 1.63 -12.16
N GLY A 148 -0.10 2.14 -11.02
CA GLY A 148 1.10 1.64 -10.35
C GLY A 148 0.96 0.18 -9.92
N PHE A 149 -0.21 -0.19 -9.39
CA PHE A 149 -0.50 -1.57 -9.04
C PHE A 149 -0.45 -2.51 -10.26
N ILE A 150 -1.11 -2.14 -11.36
CA ILE A 150 -1.08 -2.92 -12.61
C ILE A 150 0.37 -3.10 -13.08
N ASN A 151 1.12 -2.00 -13.16
CA ASN A 151 2.49 -2.02 -13.64
C ASN A 151 3.41 -2.89 -12.77
N MET A 152 3.23 -2.89 -11.44
CA MET A 152 3.99 -3.77 -10.53
C MET A 152 3.71 -5.25 -10.80
N ILE A 153 2.43 -5.63 -10.94
CA ILE A 153 2.06 -7.02 -11.23
C ILE A 153 2.59 -7.46 -12.60
N ASP A 154 2.47 -6.60 -13.62
CA ASP A 154 2.93 -6.90 -14.97
C ASP A 154 4.47 -6.97 -15.05
N ALA A 155 5.19 -6.16 -14.28
CA ALA A 155 6.65 -6.24 -14.15
C ALA A 155 7.11 -7.57 -13.50
N LEU A 156 6.28 -8.16 -12.62
CA LEU A 156 6.47 -9.54 -12.14
C LEU A 156 6.15 -10.59 -13.21
N GLY A 157 5.59 -10.20 -14.36
CA GLY A 157 5.08 -11.09 -15.40
C GLY A 157 3.78 -11.78 -14.99
N GLY A 158 2.99 -11.15 -14.11
CA GLY A 158 1.76 -11.68 -13.54
C GLY A 158 2.00 -12.50 -12.27
N VAL A 159 0.91 -12.82 -11.57
CA VAL A 159 0.94 -13.58 -10.31
C VAL A 159 0.04 -14.81 -10.39
N TRP A 160 0.53 -15.96 -9.91
CA TRP A 160 -0.28 -17.15 -9.77
C TRP A 160 -1.23 -17.03 -8.60
N PHE A 161 -2.52 -17.19 -8.87
CA PHE A 161 -3.58 -17.03 -7.89
C PHE A 161 -4.65 -18.12 -8.02
N ASN A 162 -5.10 -18.64 -6.89
CA ASN A 162 -6.20 -19.61 -6.87
C ASN A 162 -7.52 -18.89 -6.64
N ILE A 163 -8.40 -18.94 -7.63
CA ILE A 163 -9.77 -18.42 -7.56
C ILE A 163 -10.66 -19.52 -6.99
N PRO A 164 -11.25 -19.34 -5.80
CA PRO A 164 -11.96 -20.44 -5.13
C PRO A 164 -13.30 -20.80 -5.79
N GLU A 165 -13.97 -19.84 -6.41
CA GLU A 165 -15.28 -19.99 -7.05
C GLU A 165 -15.39 -19.08 -8.27
N HIS A 166 -16.36 -19.38 -9.15
CA HIS A 166 -16.65 -18.53 -10.31
C HIS A 166 -17.08 -17.13 -9.86
N ILE A 167 -16.49 -16.09 -10.46
CA ILE A 167 -16.78 -14.69 -10.17
C ILE A 167 -17.29 -14.02 -11.46
N GLU A 168 -18.47 -13.41 -11.34
CA GLU A 168 -19.04 -12.54 -12.35
C GLU A 168 -19.41 -11.20 -11.69
N ASP A 169 -18.57 -10.19 -11.90
CA ASP A 169 -18.73 -8.85 -11.35
C ASP A 169 -18.56 -7.81 -12.45
N GLU A 170 -19.71 -7.37 -13.00
CA GLU A 170 -19.75 -6.37 -14.06
C GLU A 170 -19.16 -5.03 -13.62
N SER A 171 -19.35 -4.66 -12.33
CA SER A 171 -18.86 -3.39 -11.78
C SER A 171 -17.32 -3.37 -11.67
N ALA A 172 -16.71 -4.51 -11.41
CA ALA A 172 -15.25 -4.69 -11.41
C ALA A 172 -14.70 -5.11 -12.78
N GLN A 173 -15.57 -5.37 -13.77
CA GLN A 173 -15.22 -5.95 -15.08
C GLN A 173 -14.46 -7.27 -14.94
N LEU A 174 -14.88 -8.10 -13.98
CA LEU A 174 -14.25 -9.38 -13.70
C LEU A 174 -15.16 -10.54 -14.06
N TYR A 175 -14.70 -11.37 -14.98
CA TYR A 175 -15.33 -12.63 -15.37
C TYR A 175 -14.24 -13.72 -15.33
N ILE A 176 -14.25 -14.56 -14.30
CA ILE A 176 -13.20 -15.55 -14.10
C ILE A 176 -13.77 -16.82 -13.45
N ASP A 177 -13.40 -17.96 -14.00
CA ASP A 177 -13.80 -19.26 -13.45
C ASP A 177 -12.93 -19.65 -12.24
N ALA A 178 -13.47 -20.56 -11.41
CA ALA A 178 -12.69 -21.19 -10.36
C ALA A 178 -11.47 -21.91 -10.93
N GLY A 179 -10.35 -21.85 -10.22
CA GLY A 179 -9.11 -22.52 -10.61
C GLY A 179 -7.86 -21.70 -10.37
N CYS A 180 -6.74 -22.24 -10.81
CA CYS A 180 -5.44 -21.58 -10.67
C CYS A 180 -5.12 -20.80 -11.95
N TRP A 181 -5.01 -19.49 -11.82
CA TRP A 181 -4.79 -18.57 -12.94
C TRP A 181 -3.54 -17.74 -12.73
N LYS A 182 -2.85 -17.43 -13.81
CA LYS A 182 -1.80 -16.39 -13.78
C LYS A 182 -2.44 -15.05 -14.13
N LEU A 183 -2.71 -14.25 -13.10
CA LEU A 183 -3.37 -12.96 -13.24
C LEU A 183 -2.40 -11.90 -13.77
N SER A 184 -2.79 -11.16 -14.80
CA SER A 184 -2.16 -9.90 -15.18
C SER A 184 -2.52 -8.81 -14.19
N GLY A 185 -1.84 -7.65 -14.25
CA GLY A 185 -2.14 -6.52 -13.37
C GLY A 185 -3.59 -6.08 -13.44
N THR A 186 -4.19 -6.03 -14.65
CA THR A 186 -5.59 -5.65 -14.85
C THR A 186 -6.54 -6.65 -14.19
N HIS A 187 -6.32 -7.96 -14.36
CA HIS A 187 -7.16 -8.99 -13.73
C HIS A 187 -6.98 -9.03 -12.21
N ALA A 188 -5.76 -8.83 -11.72
CA ALA A 188 -5.49 -8.74 -10.28
C ALA A 188 -6.20 -7.53 -9.66
N LEU A 189 -6.17 -6.37 -10.32
CA LEU A 189 -6.90 -5.18 -9.86
C LEU A 189 -8.42 -5.41 -9.86
N ALA A 190 -8.97 -5.99 -10.94
CA ALA A 190 -10.38 -6.34 -11.02
C ALA A 190 -10.80 -7.27 -9.87
N TYR A 191 -9.97 -8.29 -9.56
CA TYR A 191 -10.19 -9.21 -8.45
C TYR A 191 -10.19 -8.47 -7.09
N MET A 192 -9.28 -7.52 -6.89
CA MET A 192 -9.20 -6.73 -5.67
C MET A 192 -10.39 -5.78 -5.48
N ARG A 193 -10.97 -5.30 -6.58
CA ARG A 193 -12.12 -4.38 -6.57
C ARG A 193 -13.45 -5.10 -6.49
N SER A 194 -13.51 -6.37 -6.90
CA SER A 194 -14.76 -7.15 -6.93
C SER A 194 -15.37 -7.26 -5.54
N ARG A 195 -16.67 -6.97 -5.46
CA ARG A 195 -17.49 -7.08 -4.24
C ARG A 195 -18.45 -8.27 -4.30
N LYS A 196 -18.66 -8.88 -5.48
CA LYS A 196 -19.57 -10.00 -5.69
C LYS A 196 -18.84 -11.34 -5.63
N GLY A 197 -19.52 -12.35 -5.09
CA GLY A 197 -19.02 -13.74 -5.08
C GLY A 197 -17.85 -14.00 -4.12
N GLN A 198 -17.56 -13.10 -3.17
CA GLN A 198 -16.40 -13.25 -2.30
C GLN A 198 -16.65 -12.78 -0.87
N GLY A 199 -17.04 -13.73 -0.01
CA GLY A 199 -17.28 -13.45 1.39
C GLY A 199 -18.53 -12.60 1.63
N ASP A 200 -18.59 -11.94 2.78
CA ASP A 200 -19.72 -11.13 3.23
C ASP A 200 -19.72 -9.68 2.70
N GLY A 201 -18.75 -9.32 1.85
CA GLY A 201 -18.59 -7.96 1.32
C GLY A 201 -17.98 -6.97 2.32
N SER A 202 -17.58 -7.42 3.51
CA SER A 202 -16.99 -6.58 4.55
C SER A 202 -15.57 -6.09 4.18
N ASP A 203 -15.11 -5.04 4.87
CA ASP A 203 -13.75 -4.54 4.75
C ASP A 203 -12.71 -5.61 5.16
N ILE A 204 -13.04 -6.45 6.14
CA ILE A 204 -12.19 -7.56 6.60
C ILE A 204 -11.99 -8.60 5.50
N SER A 205 -13.04 -8.96 4.76
CA SER A 205 -12.94 -9.90 3.63
C SER A 205 -12.06 -9.33 2.52
N ARG A 206 -12.12 -8.01 2.28
CA ARG A 206 -11.25 -7.31 1.32
C ARG A 206 -9.78 -7.33 1.76
N ILE A 207 -9.50 -7.09 3.05
CA ILE A 207 -8.14 -7.18 3.61
C ILE A 207 -7.59 -8.60 3.41
N GLY A 208 -8.37 -9.63 3.64
CA GLY A 208 -7.96 -11.01 3.39
C GLY A 208 -7.51 -11.26 1.95
N ARG A 209 -8.25 -10.72 0.96
CA ARG A 209 -7.85 -10.80 -0.45
C ARG A 209 -6.55 -10.03 -0.75
N GLN A 210 -6.39 -8.85 -0.17
CA GLN A 210 -5.17 -8.05 -0.30
C GLN A 210 -3.96 -8.84 0.23
N GLN A 211 -4.07 -9.44 1.40
CA GLN A 211 -3.02 -10.26 2.01
C GLN A 211 -2.67 -11.49 1.14
N GLN A 212 -3.68 -12.16 0.58
CA GLN A 212 -3.47 -13.29 -0.34
C GLN A 212 -2.73 -12.86 -1.61
N LEU A 213 -3.08 -11.71 -2.18
CA LEU A 213 -2.41 -11.20 -3.38
C LEU A 213 -0.95 -10.80 -3.09
N ILE A 214 -0.70 -10.11 -1.98
CA ILE A 214 0.67 -9.78 -1.56
C ILE A 214 1.49 -11.05 -1.33
N SER A 215 0.89 -12.08 -0.72
CA SER A 215 1.51 -13.39 -0.58
C SER A 215 1.84 -14.02 -1.93
N ALA A 216 0.98 -13.86 -2.94
CA ALA A 216 1.23 -14.34 -4.30
C ALA A 216 2.40 -13.57 -4.97
N MET A 217 2.45 -12.24 -4.81
CA MET A 217 3.56 -11.41 -5.30
C MET A 217 4.89 -11.81 -4.66
N LEU A 218 4.91 -12.04 -3.35
CA LEU A 218 6.12 -12.48 -2.63
C LEU A 218 6.58 -13.86 -3.11
N ARG A 219 5.66 -14.78 -3.41
CA ARG A 219 6.01 -16.08 -4.01
C ARG A 219 6.66 -15.91 -5.39
N GLU A 220 6.08 -15.08 -6.26
CA GLU A 220 6.68 -14.80 -7.57
C GLU A 220 8.08 -14.20 -7.46
N LEU A 221 8.29 -13.28 -6.51
CA LEU A 221 9.59 -12.70 -6.23
C LEU A 221 10.61 -13.76 -5.76
N GLN A 222 10.20 -14.68 -4.88
CA GLN A 222 11.08 -15.73 -4.37
C GLN A 222 11.36 -16.82 -5.41
N ASP A 223 10.39 -17.16 -6.26
CA ASP A 223 10.51 -18.20 -7.28
C ASP A 223 11.37 -17.74 -8.48
N LYS A 224 11.43 -16.43 -8.74
CA LYS A 224 12.29 -15.83 -9.77
C LYS A 224 13.71 -15.64 -9.23
N ASN A 225 14.53 -16.55 -9.09
CA ASN A 225 15.98 -16.53 -8.78
C ASN A 225 16.69 -15.15 -8.83
N TYR A 226 16.06 -14.10 -8.32
CA TYR A 226 16.64 -12.74 -8.26
C TYR A 226 17.94 -12.70 -7.44
N VAL A 227 18.15 -13.70 -6.59
CA VAL A 227 19.40 -13.89 -5.85
C VAL A 227 20.57 -14.20 -6.81
N THR A 228 20.30 -14.93 -7.89
CA THR A 228 21.29 -15.30 -8.90
C THR A 228 21.36 -14.31 -10.06
N ASP A 229 20.33 -13.48 -10.22
CA ASP A 229 20.26 -12.41 -11.23
C ASP A 229 19.89 -11.05 -10.57
N PRO A 230 20.84 -10.37 -9.91
CA PRO A 230 20.59 -9.05 -9.32
C PRO A 230 20.17 -7.99 -10.33
N GLY A 231 20.58 -8.14 -11.61
CA GLY A 231 20.20 -7.21 -12.68
C GLY A 231 18.71 -7.26 -12.96
N ALA A 232 18.11 -8.43 -13.01
CA ALA A 232 16.68 -8.60 -13.19
C ALA A 232 15.89 -7.99 -12.02
N LEU A 233 16.38 -8.11 -10.78
CA LEU A 233 15.76 -7.49 -9.62
C LEU A 233 15.82 -5.96 -9.68
N ILE A 234 16.98 -5.40 -10.05
CA ILE A 234 17.13 -3.94 -10.21
C ILE A 234 16.17 -3.41 -11.27
N ASN A 235 16.05 -4.09 -12.41
CA ASN A 235 15.11 -3.72 -13.47
C ASN A 235 13.65 -3.78 -12.99
N PHE A 236 13.28 -4.83 -12.24
CA PHE A 236 11.96 -4.93 -11.63
C PHE A 236 11.70 -3.76 -10.67
N LEU A 237 12.64 -3.47 -9.75
CA LEU A 237 12.51 -2.38 -8.79
C LEU A 237 12.44 -1.01 -9.47
N GLN A 238 13.22 -0.77 -10.53
CA GLN A 238 13.12 0.46 -11.31
C GLN A 238 11.73 0.63 -11.92
N ALA A 239 11.19 -0.43 -12.51
CA ALA A 239 9.83 -0.42 -13.06
C ALA A 239 8.78 -0.19 -11.95
N ALA A 240 8.91 -0.86 -10.82
CA ALA A 240 8.00 -0.70 -9.68
C ALA A 240 8.06 0.71 -9.07
N ILE A 241 9.26 1.23 -8.80
CA ILE A 241 9.46 2.58 -8.23
C ILE A 241 8.96 3.67 -9.18
N SER A 242 9.13 3.49 -10.49
CA SER A 242 8.62 4.46 -11.48
C SER A 242 7.10 4.50 -11.58
N ALA A 243 6.44 3.43 -11.16
CA ALA A 243 4.99 3.26 -11.20
C ALA A 243 4.27 3.73 -9.93
N VAL A 244 5.00 4.06 -8.86
CA VAL A 244 4.43 4.42 -7.56
C VAL A 244 5.08 5.68 -6.99
N ASN A 245 4.40 6.32 -6.04
CA ASN A 245 4.97 7.42 -5.28
C ASN A 245 5.66 6.90 -4.03
N VAL A 246 6.97 7.11 -3.92
CA VAL A 246 7.79 6.62 -2.80
C VAL A 246 8.50 7.76 -2.09
N SER A 247 8.82 7.56 -0.82
CA SER A 247 9.67 8.47 -0.04
C SER A 247 11.10 8.52 -0.59
N ASP A 248 11.80 9.62 -0.32
CA ASP A 248 13.17 9.87 -0.83
C ASP A 248 14.15 8.74 -0.50
N ASN A 249 13.97 8.08 0.64
CA ASN A 249 14.82 6.99 1.09
C ASN A 249 14.49 5.60 0.50
N LEU A 250 13.41 5.50 -0.30
CA LEU A 250 13.05 4.32 -1.11
C LEU A 250 13.16 4.60 -2.62
N GLY A 251 13.67 5.74 -3.03
CA GLY A 251 13.74 6.13 -4.45
C GLY A 251 14.98 5.60 -5.19
N ASN A 252 15.84 4.83 -4.54
CA ASN A 252 17.09 4.32 -5.12
C ASN A 252 17.03 2.82 -5.33
N ALA A 253 16.76 2.38 -6.58
CA ALA A 253 16.63 0.97 -6.92
C ALA A 253 17.83 0.10 -6.50
N SER A 254 19.05 0.66 -6.42
CA SER A 254 20.23 -0.11 -6.05
C SER A 254 20.31 -0.36 -4.53
N SER A 255 19.98 0.63 -3.69
CA SER A 255 19.92 0.45 -2.23
C SER A 255 18.73 -0.39 -1.81
N ASP A 256 17.58 -0.16 -2.48
CA ASP A 256 16.33 -0.89 -2.22
C ASP A 256 16.45 -2.35 -2.65
N ALA A 257 17.19 -2.63 -3.74
CA ALA A 257 17.53 -3.99 -4.14
C ALA A 257 18.31 -4.73 -3.04
N SER A 258 19.26 -4.06 -2.37
CA SER A 258 20.03 -4.68 -1.29
C SER A 258 19.15 -5.07 -0.10
N LEU A 259 18.20 -4.20 0.29
CA LEU A 259 17.22 -4.52 1.33
C LEU A 259 16.36 -5.72 0.92
N LEU A 260 15.80 -5.68 -0.30
CA LEU A 260 14.91 -6.73 -0.79
C LEU A 260 15.65 -8.06 -0.99
N ILE A 261 16.87 -8.06 -1.52
CA ILE A 261 17.72 -9.26 -1.63
C ILE A 261 17.94 -9.87 -0.25
N ASN A 262 18.31 -9.07 0.75
CA ASN A 262 18.53 -9.55 2.11
C ASN A 262 17.26 -10.17 2.71
N VAL A 263 16.10 -9.55 2.47
CA VAL A 263 14.81 -10.09 2.89
C VAL A 263 14.50 -11.41 2.19
N LEU A 264 14.61 -11.46 0.86
CA LEU A 264 14.32 -12.67 0.07
C LEU A 264 15.25 -13.84 0.39
N GLN A 265 16.51 -13.56 0.78
CA GLN A 265 17.50 -14.60 1.14
C GLN A 265 17.30 -15.15 2.55
N LYS A 266 16.88 -14.31 3.50
CA LYS A 266 16.86 -14.63 4.92
C LYS A 266 15.48 -14.97 5.46
N VAL A 267 14.43 -14.45 4.83
CA VAL A 267 13.05 -14.67 5.29
C VAL A 267 12.52 -15.97 4.71
N ASP A 268 12.30 -16.95 5.56
CA ASP A 268 11.49 -18.11 5.21
C ASP A 268 10.02 -17.68 5.03
N ARG A 269 9.30 -18.33 4.12
CA ARG A 269 7.86 -18.06 3.87
C ARG A 269 7.01 -18.17 5.14
N THR A 270 7.40 -19.05 6.06
CA THR A 270 6.75 -19.23 7.37
C THR A 270 6.97 -18.07 8.33
N ASN A 271 7.97 -17.23 8.07
CA ASN A 271 8.31 -16.05 8.86
C ASN A 271 7.72 -14.75 8.28
N ILE A 272 6.85 -14.86 7.29
CA ILE A 272 6.04 -13.75 6.80
C ILE A 272 4.66 -13.86 7.45
N GLN A 273 4.34 -12.89 8.29
CA GLN A 273 3.08 -12.86 9.02
C GLN A 273 2.17 -11.75 8.51
N PHE A 274 0.92 -12.10 8.23
CA PHE A 274 -0.13 -11.13 7.93
C PHE A 274 -1.02 -10.96 9.15
N VAL A 275 -1.21 -9.73 9.58
CA VAL A 275 -2.03 -9.36 10.72
C VAL A 275 -3.01 -8.29 10.29
N THR A 276 -4.27 -8.45 10.64
CA THR A 276 -5.23 -7.34 10.59
C THR A 276 -5.26 -6.68 11.96
N MET A 277 -5.16 -5.38 12.01
CA MET A 277 -5.26 -4.64 13.27
C MET A 277 -6.59 -4.98 13.94
N PRO A 278 -6.58 -5.41 15.21
CA PRO A 278 -7.82 -5.72 15.92
C PRO A 278 -8.63 -4.42 16.08
N VAL A 279 -9.91 -4.49 15.76
CA VAL A 279 -10.87 -3.41 15.92
C VAL A 279 -11.98 -3.89 16.85
N GLU A 280 -12.46 -3.02 17.73
CA GLU A 280 -13.66 -3.26 18.51
C GLU A 280 -14.87 -2.75 17.73
N GLU A 281 -15.96 -3.51 17.73
CA GLU A 281 -17.22 -3.02 17.17
C GLU A 281 -17.73 -1.88 18.05
N PRO A 282 -18.18 -0.75 17.48
CA PRO A 282 -18.77 0.33 18.25
C PRO A 282 -20.01 -0.21 18.98
N SER A 283 -20.07 0.00 20.30
CA SER A 283 -21.13 -0.44 21.20
C SER A 283 -22.47 0.28 20.95
#